data_7a98d2d6da87a9ffe5f934815215cced
#
_entry.id   7a98d2d6da87a9ffe5f934815215cced
#
_cell.length_a   1.000
_cell.length_b   1.000
_cell.length_c   1.000
_cell.angle_alpha   90.00
_cell.angle_beta   90.00
_cell.angle_gamma   90.00
#
_symmetry.space_group_name_H-M   'P 1'
#
loop_
_entity.id
_entity.type
_entity.pdbx_description
1 polymer ?
#
loop_
_entity_poly.entity_id
_entity_poly.type
_entity_poly.pdbx_seq_one_letter_code
_entity_poly.pdbx_strand_id
1 'polypeptide(L)'
;MLGGAMCELLGMNANVPTDIVFSVSGLFQRGGFTGPHKDGWGITFYEGKGYRTFKDHQSSCHSPVAQFVQGYPIKSEVIVAHIRQANRGNVSLVNTHPFTRELWGKYWTYAHNGQLKGYRNLKTGAYRPVGETDSEWAFCWILHQLSLRYPKCPSNWPAVFKYVASLADELRQRGVFNMLLSDGQFVMAYCSTQLHWVTRRAPFGKAKLLDQDIEINFQEHTQPGDIVSVIATQPLTGNETWHRIESGNYELFYLGERIT
;
A
#
# COMPACT_ATOMS: atom_id res chain seq x y z
N MET A 1 -7.08 1.08 -27.05
CA MET A 1 -7.20 1.24 -25.57
C MET A 1 -5.79 1.31 -25.03
N LEU A 2 -5.33 2.50 -24.69
CA LEU A 2 -3.97 2.72 -24.15
C LEU A 2 -4.02 2.39 -22.64
N GLY A 3 -3.73 1.14 -22.31
CA GLY A 3 -3.38 0.77 -20.95
C GLY A 3 -2.00 1.34 -20.63
N GLY A 4 -1.95 2.60 -20.19
CA GLY A 4 -0.72 3.14 -19.61
C GLY A 4 -0.35 2.28 -18.40
N ALA A 5 0.92 1.85 -18.34
CA ALA A 5 1.42 1.09 -17.20
C ALA A 5 1.15 1.88 -15.93
N MET A 6 0.39 1.29 -15.01
CA MET A 6 0.04 1.89 -13.73
C MET A 6 1.06 1.44 -12.68
N CYS A 7 1.35 2.31 -11.71
CA CYS A 7 2.20 1.98 -10.56
C CYS A 7 1.76 0.67 -9.88
N GLU A 8 2.65 0.06 -9.10
CA GLU A 8 2.33 -1.16 -8.33
C GLU A 8 2.20 -0.84 -6.85
N LEU A 9 1.15 -1.36 -6.23
CA LEU A 9 0.88 -1.28 -4.79
C LEU A 9 1.08 -2.66 -4.17
N LEU A 10 1.60 -2.67 -2.94
CA LEU A 10 1.63 -3.86 -2.08
C LEU A 10 1.28 -3.44 -0.65
N GLY A 11 0.31 -4.11 -0.05
CA GLY A 11 -0.06 -4.02 1.35
C GLY A 11 0.04 -5.36 2.05
N MET A 12 0.31 -5.35 3.33
CA MET A 12 0.18 -6.52 4.21
C MET A 12 -0.48 -6.11 5.52
N ASN A 13 -1.36 -6.97 6.00
CA ASN A 13 -1.87 -6.95 7.36
C ASN A 13 -1.77 -8.35 7.96
N ALA A 14 -1.24 -8.47 9.15
CA ALA A 14 -1.01 -9.74 9.83
C ALA A 14 -1.40 -9.65 11.30
N ASN A 15 -1.72 -10.79 11.93
CA ASN A 15 -1.97 -10.87 13.36
C ASN A 15 -0.70 -11.11 14.19
N VAL A 16 0.42 -11.37 13.54
CA VAL A 16 1.75 -11.54 14.14
C VAL A 16 2.80 -10.83 13.28
N PRO A 17 3.92 -10.37 13.86
CA PRO A 17 5.03 -9.81 13.09
C PRO A 17 5.55 -10.81 12.04
N THR A 18 5.32 -10.52 10.77
CA THR A 18 5.57 -11.39 9.62
C THR A 18 6.63 -10.82 8.72
N ASP A 19 7.51 -11.65 8.21
CA ASP A 19 8.46 -11.32 7.15
C ASP A 19 7.74 -11.29 5.80
N ILE A 20 7.94 -10.22 5.03
CA ILE A 20 7.34 -10.06 3.71
C ILE A 20 8.37 -10.12 2.57
N VAL A 21 9.62 -10.49 2.83
CA VAL A 21 10.70 -10.48 1.82
C VAL A 21 10.29 -11.23 0.55
N PHE A 22 9.60 -12.35 0.67
CA PHE A 22 9.09 -13.10 -0.49
C PHE A 22 8.20 -12.24 -1.41
N SER A 23 7.16 -11.61 -0.86
CA SER A 23 6.23 -10.78 -1.63
C SER A 23 6.90 -9.49 -2.15
N VAL A 24 7.78 -8.89 -1.35
CA VAL A 24 8.56 -7.71 -1.73
C VAL A 24 9.53 -8.03 -2.86
N SER A 25 10.15 -9.21 -2.86
CA SER A 25 11.04 -9.64 -3.94
C SER A 25 10.29 -9.71 -5.28
N GLY A 26 9.10 -10.30 -5.31
CA GLY A 26 8.25 -10.29 -6.50
C GLY A 26 7.84 -8.89 -6.94
N LEU A 27 7.43 -8.03 -5.98
CA LEU A 27 7.12 -6.63 -6.27
C LEU A 27 8.31 -5.89 -6.88
N PHE A 28 9.50 -6.02 -6.30
CA PHE A 28 10.70 -5.29 -6.74
C PHE A 28 11.15 -5.68 -8.15
N GLN A 29 10.87 -6.91 -8.63
CA GLN A 29 11.11 -7.30 -10.03
C GLN A 29 10.27 -6.45 -11.00
N ARG A 30 9.05 -6.08 -10.62
CA ARG A 30 8.20 -5.19 -11.42
C ARG A 30 8.75 -3.78 -11.55
N GLY A 31 9.67 -3.40 -10.67
CA GLY A 31 10.34 -2.10 -10.66
C GLY A 31 11.52 -2.01 -11.62
N GLY A 32 11.34 -2.35 -12.89
CA GLY A 32 12.32 -2.15 -13.95
C GLY A 32 12.93 -3.40 -14.56
N PHE A 33 12.54 -4.60 -14.11
CA PHE A 33 12.92 -5.88 -14.74
C PHE A 33 11.75 -6.51 -15.48
N THR A 34 10.71 -6.98 -14.78
CA THR A 34 9.50 -7.56 -15.39
C THR A 34 8.45 -6.50 -15.76
N GLY A 35 8.51 -5.32 -15.12
CA GLY A 35 7.62 -4.19 -15.38
C GLY A 35 8.36 -2.91 -15.79
N PRO A 36 7.64 -1.93 -16.34
CA PRO A 36 8.22 -0.68 -16.85
C PRO A 36 8.52 0.37 -15.76
N HIS A 37 8.21 0.10 -14.52
CA HIS A 37 8.19 1.05 -13.40
C HIS A 37 9.60 1.37 -12.90
N LYS A 38 10.19 2.52 -13.30
CA LYS A 38 11.61 2.85 -13.04
C LYS A 38 11.82 4.10 -12.18
N ASP A 39 10.75 4.77 -11.78
CA ASP A 39 10.81 6.14 -11.27
C ASP A 39 10.75 6.23 -9.75
N GLY A 40 11.22 5.18 -9.09
CA GLY A 40 11.33 5.09 -7.65
C GLY A 40 10.41 4.06 -7.02
N TRP A 41 10.66 3.80 -5.76
CA TRP A 41 9.93 2.86 -4.92
C TRP A 41 10.01 3.26 -3.45
N GLY A 42 9.13 2.70 -2.65
CA GLY A 42 9.25 2.80 -1.20
C GLY A 42 8.37 1.80 -0.48
N ILE A 43 8.76 1.55 0.76
CA ILE A 43 8.09 0.63 1.66
C ILE A 43 8.13 1.16 3.09
N THR A 44 7.00 1.07 3.79
CA THR A 44 6.85 1.40 5.20
C THR A 44 6.49 0.15 5.97
N PHE A 45 7.24 -0.11 7.04
CA PHE A 45 7.02 -1.18 8.02
C PHE A 45 6.60 -0.55 9.35
N TYR A 46 5.51 -1.00 9.93
CA TYR A 46 5.11 -0.62 11.28
C TYR A 46 5.71 -1.57 12.33
N GLU A 47 6.14 -0.99 13.44
CA GLU A 47 6.65 -1.69 14.62
C GLU A 47 6.05 -1.04 15.87
N GLY A 48 5.00 -1.63 16.41
CA GLY A 48 4.19 -1.02 17.46
C GLY A 48 3.59 0.32 17.01
N LYS A 49 3.89 1.40 17.74
CA LYS A 49 3.45 2.76 17.37
C LYS A 49 4.40 3.47 16.42
N GLY A 50 5.59 2.93 16.20
CA GLY A 50 6.59 3.47 15.30
C GLY A 50 6.53 2.88 13.90
N TYR A 51 7.34 3.44 13.01
CA TYR A 51 7.49 2.90 11.66
C TYR A 51 8.91 3.12 11.12
N ARG A 52 9.28 2.30 10.14
CA ARG A 52 10.48 2.48 9.32
C ARG A 52 10.06 2.65 7.89
N THR A 53 10.62 3.62 7.19
CA THR A 53 10.37 3.82 5.77
C THR A 53 11.68 3.82 5.00
N PHE A 54 11.73 3.02 3.95
CA PHE A 54 12.81 2.99 2.97
C PHE A 54 12.27 3.47 1.64
N LYS A 55 12.98 4.40 1.00
CA LYS A 55 12.60 4.96 -0.30
C LYS A 55 13.83 5.19 -1.15
N ASP A 56 13.66 5.02 -2.44
CA ASP A 56 14.64 5.43 -3.42
C ASP A 56 13.94 5.98 -4.66
N HIS A 57 14.54 6.96 -5.30
CA HIS A 57 14.07 7.49 -6.59
C HIS A 57 14.60 6.68 -7.78
N GLN A 58 15.53 5.76 -7.55
CA GLN A 58 15.99 4.78 -8.54
C GLN A 58 15.00 3.62 -8.64
N SER A 59 15.09 2.88 -9.74
CA SER A 59 14.38 1.61 -9.95
C SER A 59 14.72 0.61 -8.84
N SER A 60 13.74 -0.13 -8.33
CA SER A 60 13.96 -1.12 -7.26
C SER A 60 14.95 -2.23 -7.66
N CYS A 61 15.01 -2.59 -8.95
CA CYS A 61 15.97 -3.58 -9.45
C CYS A 61 17.43 -3.12 -9.39
N HIS A 62 17.68 -1.81 -9.34
CA HIS A 62 19.02 -1.23 -9.36
C HIS A 62 19.36 -0.47 -8.07
N SER A 63 18.44 -0.41 -7.12
CA SER A 63 18.61 0.34 -5.87
C SER A 63 19.40 -0.47 -4.83
N PRO A 64 20.54 0.02 -4.34
CA PRO A 64 21.23 -0.60 -3.20
C PRO A 64 20.39 -0.63 -1.93
N VAL A 65 19.48 0.34 -1.76
CA VAL A 65 18.54 0.39 -0.64
C VAL A 65 17.53 -0.76 -0.75
N ALA A 66 17.06 -1.08 -1.97
CA ALA A 66 16.17 -2.23 -2.20
C ALA A 66 16.87 -3.56 -1.89
N GLN A 67 18.14 -3.71 -2.28
CA GLN A 67 18.94 -4.88 -1.94
C GLN A 67 19.12 -5.01 -0.42
N PHE A 68 19.39 -3.90 0.28
CA PHE A 68 19.44 -3.91 1.74
C PHE A 68 18.13 -4.38 2.37
N VAL A 69 16.98 -3.86 1.93
CA VAL A 69 15.66 -4.25 2.46
C VAL A 69 15.37 -5.73 2.22
N GLN A 70 15.75 -6.27 1.06
CA GLN A 70 15.59 -7.70 0.76
C GLN A 70 16.50 -8.60 1.60
N GLY A 71 17.69 -8.12 1.97
CA GLY A 71 18.65 -8.86 2.79
C GLY A 71 18.47 -8.68 4.30
N TYR A 72 17.66 -7.72 4.73
CA TYR A 72 17.46 -7.42 6.15
C TYR A 72 16.08 -7.91 6.62
N PRO A 73 16.00 -8.90 7.49
CA PRO A 73 14.73 -9.50 7.91
C PRO A 73 13.93 -8.55 8.82
N ILE A 74 13.07 -7.74 8.24
CA ILE A 74 12.16 -6.86 8.98
C ILE A 74 10.82 -7.58 9.12
N LYS A 75 10.43 -7.89 10.35
CA LYS A 75 9.09 -8.42 10.66
C LYS A 75 8.17 -7.28 11.04
N SER A 76 6.96 -7.30 10.49
CA SER A 76 5.94 -6.27 10.71
C SER A 76 4.54 -6.87 10.65
N GLU A 77 3.59 -6.27 11.35
CA GLU A 77 2.17 -6.62 11.24
C GLU A 77 1.48 -5.85 10.12
N VAL A 78 2.01 -4.67 9.77
CA VAL A 78 1.44 -3.81 8.74
C VAL A 78 2.53 -3.24 7.84
N ILE A 79 2.35 -3.42 6.54
CA ILE A 79 3.27 -2.91 5.53
C ILE A 79 2.48 -2.22 4.41
N VAL A 80 3.00 -1.10 3.93
CA VAL A 80 2.53 -0.42 2.72
C VAL A 80 3.73 -0.15 1.83
N ALA A 81 3.69 -0.65 0.60
CA ALA A 81 4.73 -0.46 -0.40
C ALA A 81 4.16 0.01 -1.75
N HIS A 82 5.02 0.66 -2.52
CA HIS A 82 4.67 1.20 -3.82
C HIS A 82 5.88 1.21 -4.75
N ILE A 83 5.67 0.87 -6.02
CA ILE A 83 6.63 1.11 -7.10
C ILE A 83 6.04 2.14 -8.04
N ARG A 84 6.82 3.18 -8.30
CA ARG A 84 6.40 4.36 -9.03
C ARG A 84 6.70 4.24 -10.51
N GLN A 85 5.71 4.64 -11.31
CA GLN A 85 5.91 5.13 -12.67
C GLN A 85 5.45 6.59 -12.72
N ALA A 86 6.37 7.50 -12.99
CA ALA A 86 6.09 8.92 -12.98
C ALA A 86 5.38 9.34 -14.27
N ASN A 87 4.09 9.54 -14.18
CA ASN A 87 3.32 10.22 -15.23
C ASN A 87 3.28 11.74 -15.00
N ARG A 88 3.55 12.19 -13.76
CA ARG A 88 3.61 13.58 -13.33
C ARG A 88 4.56 13.77 -12.16
N GLY A 89 5.10 14.99 -12.02
CA GLY A 89 6.09 15.35 -11.01
C GLY A 89 7.48 14.79 -11.30
N ASN A 90 8.48 15.47 -10.78
CA ASN A 90 9.87 15.05 -10.95
C ASN A 90 10.14 13.71 -10.27
N VAL A 91 11.08 12.93 -10.81
CA VAL A 91 11.63 11.75 -10.14
C VAL A 91 12.49 12.22 -8.98
N SER A 92 11.98 12.10 -7.76
CA SER A 92 12.62 12.57 -6.53
C SER A 92 12.01 11.87 -5.31
N LEU A 93 12.76 11.84 -4.19
CA LEU A 93 12.32 11.23 -2.95
C LEU A 93 11.07 11.88 -2.38
N VAL A 94 10.91 13.21 -2.53
CA VAL A 94 9.73 13.93 -2.03
C VAL A 94 8.44 13.52 -2.75
N ASN A 95 8.55 13.06 -3.99
CA ASN A 95 7.44 12.58 -4.82
C ASN A 95 7.26 11.05 -4.78
N THR A 96 8.02 10.36 -3.94
CA THR A 96 8.01 8.89 -3.85
C THR A 96 7.14 8.41 -2.68
N HIS A 97 6.19 7.53 -2.97
CA HIS A 97 5.36 6.86 -1.95
C HIS A 97 6.17 5.82 -1.13
N PRO A 98 5.61 5.38 0.02
CA PRO A 98 4.44 5.86 0.71
C PRO A 98 4.64 7.24 1.35
N PHE A 99 3.54 7.99 1.52
CA PHE A 99 3.53 9.22 2.33
C PHE A 99 3.06 8.91 3.73
N THR A 100 3.64 9.59 4.73
CA THR A 100 3.25 9.40 6.14
C THR A 100 3.01 10.74 6.81
N ARG A 101 1.93 10.85 7.57
CA ARG A 101 1.55 12.02 8.39
C ARG A 101 0.96 11.55 9.72
N GLU A 102 1.02 12.40 10.72
CA GLU A 102 0.40 12.16 12.00
C GLU A 102 -1.06 12.63 11.99
N LEU A 103 -1.95 11.84 12.60
CA LEU A 103 -3.30 12.24 12.97
C LEU A 103 -3.75 11.41 14.19
N TRP A 104 -4.20 12.08 15.24
CA TRP A 104 -4.68 11.52 16.52
C TRP A 104 -3.63 10.70 17.28
N GLY A 105 -2.36 11.09 17.22
CA GLY A 105 -1.27 10.37 17.87
C GLY A 105 -0.88 9.06 17.19
N LYS A 106 -1.31 8.86 15.93
CA LYS A 106 -0.96 7.72 15.09
C LYS A 106 -0.31 8.19 13.81
N TYR A 107 0.61 7.40 13.29
CA TYR A 107 1.14 7.60 11.95
C TYR A 107 0.23 6.95 10.92
N TRP A 108 -0.26 7.75 10.00
CA TRP A 108 -1.02 7.32 8.84
C TRP A 108 -0.10 7.21 7.63
N THR A 109 -0.12 6.06 6.98
CA THR A 109 0.67 5.79 5.78
C THR A 109 -0.23 5.56 4.59
N TYR A 110 0.13 6.17 3.48
CA TYR A 110 -0.68 6.20 2.27
C TYR A 110 0.15 5.94 1.02
N ALA A 111 -0.39 5.11 0.12
CA ALA A 111 0.09 4.93 -1.23
C ALA A 111 -1.07 4.95 -2.23
N HIS A 112 -0.84 5.54 -3.40
CA HIS A 112 -1.84 5.71 -4.44
C HIS A 112 -1.26 5.33 -5.80
N ASN A 113 -2.05 4.55 -6.55
CA ASN A 113 -1.81 4.21 -7.94
C ASN A 113 -2.94 4.79 -8.78
N GLY A 114 -2.62 5.81 -9.54
CA GLY A 114 -3.58 6.52 -10.39
C GLY A 114 -3.13 7.93 -10.74
N GLN A 115 -4.08 8.72 -11.22
CA GLN A 115 -3.85 10.11 -11.60
C GLN A 115 -5.14 10.93 -11.43
N LEU A 116 -5.06 12.04 -10.72
CA LEU A 116 -6.19 12.90 -10.41
C LEU A 116 -6.09 14.25 -11.16
N LYS A 117 -7.23 14.72 -11.68
CA LYS A 117 -7.37 16.05 -12.26
C LYS A 117 -7.91 17.04 -11.22
N GLY A 118 -7.53 18.31 -11.33
CA GLY A 118 -8.06 19.37 -10.46
C GLY A 118 -7.77 19.18 -8.96
N TYR A 119 -6.79 18.38 -8.59
CA TYR A 119 -6.44 18.05 -7.20
C TYR A 119 -6.01 19.28 -6.38
N ARG A 120 -5.45 20.30 -7.03
CA ARG A 120 -5.04 21.55 -6.36
C ARG A 120 -6.21 22.37 -5.79
N ASN A 121 -7.44 22.07 -6.21
CA ASN A 121 -8.65 22.66 -5.66
C ASN A 121 -9.11 22.00 -4.36
N LEU A 122 -8.50 20.89 -3.97
CA LEU A 122 -8.77 20.21 -2.69
C LEU A 122 -8.17 21.02 -1.56
N LYS A 123 -8.99 21.39 -0.57
CA LYS A 123 -8.52 22.12 0.63
C LYS A 123 -7.88 21.16 1.61
N THR A 124 -6.61 21.33 1.88
CA THR A 124 -5.82 20.42 2.73
C THR A 124 -5.68 20.90 4.18
N GLY A 125 -6.16 22.09 4.51
CA GLY A 125 -6.14 22.64 5.88
C GLY A 125 -4.73 22.76 6.44
N ALA A 126 -4.51 22.15 7.61
CA ALA A 126 -3.19 22.13 8.26
C ALA A 126 -2.21 21.15 7.61
N TYR A 127 -2.70 20.17 6.85
CA TYR A 127 -1.87 19.20 6.15
C TYR A 127 -1.40 19.79 4.81
N ARG A 128 -0.10 20.01 4.67
CA ARG A 128 0.47 20.61 3.47
C ARG A 128 1.27 19.56 2.68
N PRO A 129 1.00 19.41 1.36
CA PRO A 129 1.89 18.66 0.50
C PRO A 129 3.30 19.29 0.50
N VAL A 130 4.33 18.47 0.51
CA VAL A 130 5.73 18.89 0.41
C VAL A 130 6.22 18.74 -1.04
N GLY A 131 5.76 17.67 -1.70
CA GLY A 131 6.03 17.40 -3.11
C GLY A 131 4.97 18.03 -4.03
N GLU A 132 4.99 17.55 -5.27
CA GLU A 132 4.19 18.11 -6.37
C GLU A 132 3.09 17.15 -6.84
N THR A 133 3.00 15.95 -6.23
CA THR A 133 2.10 14.90 -6.72
C THR A 133 0.66 15.13 -6.29
N ASP A 134 -0.26 14.78 -7.17
CA ASP A 134 -1.70 14.69 -6.90
C ASP A 134 -2.01 13.69 -5.77
N SER A 135 -1.18 12.65 -5.66
CA SER A 135 -1.28 11.62 -4.63
C SER A 135 -1.07 12.18 -3.22
N GLU A 136 0.01 12.97 -3.00
CA GLU A 136 0.26 13.57 -1.69
C GLU A 136 -0.81 14.60 -1.34
N TRP A 137 -1.29 15.34 -2.36
CA TRP A 137 -2.38 16.30 -2.18
C TRP A 137 -3.67 15.61 -1.75
N ALA A 138 -4.02 14.49 -2.38
CA ALA A 138 -5.18 13.68 -2.01
C ALA A 138 -5.06 13.15 -0.57
N PHE A 139 -3.89 12.67 -0.17
CA PHE A 139 -3.63 12.21 1.19
C PHE A 139 -3.82 13.33 2.22
N CYS A 140 -3.22 14.50 2.00
CA CYS A 140 -3.39 15.66 2.85
C CYS A 140 -4.86 16.09 2.97
N TRP A 141 -5.61 16.03 1.86
CA TRP A 141 -7.03 16.32 1.86
C TRP A 141 -7.83 15.28 2.66
N ILE A 142 -7.58 13.99 2.50
CA ILE A 142 -8.24 12.93 3.28
C ILE A 142 -8.03 13.17 4.78
N LEU A 143 -6.80 13.43 5.22
CA LEU A 143 -6.50 13.68 6.63
C LEU A 143 -7.19 14.95 7.14
N HIS A 144 -7.26 15.99 6.31
CA HIS A 144 -8.01 17.20 6.66
C HIS A 144 -9.51 16.91 6.84
N GLN A 145 -10.14 16.17 5.92
CA GLN A 145 -11.54 15.78 6.06
C GLN A 145 -11.78 14.93 7.30
N LEU A 146 -10.87 14.01 7.62
CA LEU A 146 -10.91 13.20 8.83
C LEU A 146 -10.83 14.08 10.09
N SER A 147 -9.91 15.05 10.14
CA SER A 147 -9.75 15.97 11.28
C SER A 147 -10.97 16.87 11.49
N LEU A 148 -11.65 17.26 10.43
CA LEU A 148 -12.89 18.02 10.50
C LEU A 148 -14.06 17.17 11.01
N ARG A 149 -14.18 15.95 10.49
CA ARG A 149 -15.27 15.03 10.85
C ARG A 149 -15.14 14.49 12.26
N TYR A 150 -13.91 14.24 12.69
CA TYR A 150 -13.56 13.67 13.99
C TYR A 150 -12.50 14.52 14.68
N PRO A 151 -12.90 15.57 15.43
CA PRO A 151 -11.95 16.46 16.13
C PRO A 151 -11.10 15.77 17.20
N LYS A 152 -11.54 14.58 17.66
CA LYS A 152 -10.81 13.71 18.59
C LYS A 152 -10.65 12.33 17.99
N CYS A 153 -9.67 11.56 18.47
CA CYS A 153 -9.47 10.17 18.08
C CYS A 153 -10.76 9.36 18.25
N PRO A 154 -11.33 8.81 17.16
CA PRO A 154 -12.56 8.05 17.24
C PRO A 154 -12.32 6.64 17.79
N SER A 155 -13.36 6.04 18.38
CA SER A 155 -13.34 4.64 18.83
C SER A 155 -13.93 3.66 17.83
N ASN A 156 -14.82 4.13 16.93
CA ASN A 156 -15.47 3.30 15.92
C ASN A 156 -14.67 3.36 14.60
N TRP A 157 -13.65 2.54 14.49
CA TRP A 157 -12.77 2.48 13.33
C TRP A 157 -13.46 2.06 12.02
N PRO A 158 -14.36 1.05 12.01
CA PRO A 158 -15.13 0.75 10.79
C PRO A 158 -15.90 1.95 10.23
N ALA A 159 -16.49 2.79 11.09
CA ALA A 159 -17.16 4.01 10.64
C ALA A 159 -16.20 5.05 10.07
N VAL A 160 -14.98 5.15 10.61
CA VAL A 160 -13.92 6.01 10.07
C VAL A 160 -13.54 5.57 8.65
N PHE A 161 -13.26 4.28 8.46
CA PHE A 161 -12.87 3.76 7.14
C PHE A 161 -14.03 3.79 6.13
N LYS A 162 -15.26 3.62 6.58
CA LYS A 162 -16.45 3.86 5.73
C LYS A 162 -16.52 5.33 5.26
N TYR A 163 -16.20 6.28 6.13
CA TYR A 163 -16.10 7.69 5.73
C TYR A 163 -14.93 7.92 4.77
N VAL A 164 -13.76 7.30 5.01
CA VAL A 164 -12.64 7.35 4.04
C VAL A 164 -13.07 6.79 2.68
N ALA A 165 -13.87 5.73 2.63
CA ALA A 165 -14.41 5.20 1.38
C ALA A 165 -15.23 6.24 0.61
N SER A 166 -16.10 7.00 1.31
CA SER A 166 -16.86 8.07 0.67
C SER A 166 -15.98 9.21 0.13
N LEU A 167 -14.87 9.52 0.80
CA LEU A 167 -13.88 10.47 0.30
C LEU A 167 -13.13 9.91 -0.93
N ALA A 168 -12.83 8.62 -0.92
CA ALA A 168 -12.22 7.94 -2.06
C ALA A 168 -13.15 7.90 -3.29
N ASP A 169 -14.47 7.77 -3.09
CA ASP A 169 -15.48 7.89 -4.14
C ASP A 169 -15.48 9.29 -4.78
N GLU A 170 -15.29 10.34 -3.98
CA GLU A 170 -15.16 11.71 -4.49
C GLU A 170 -13.86 11.88 -5.31
N LEU A 171 -12.75 11.34 -4.82
CA LEU A 171 -11.46 11.39 -5.53
C LEU A 171 -11.50 10.59 -6.84
N ARG A 172 -12.16 9.43 -6.86
CA ARG A 172 -12.34 8.61 -8.05
C ARG A 172 -13.04 9.34 -9.20
N GLN A 173 -13.92 10.28 -8.90
CA GLN A 173 -14.58 11.13 -9.92
C GLN A 173 -13.58 12.07 -10.62
N ARG A 174 -12.39 12.29 -10.02
CA ARG A 174 -11.32 13.12 -10.59
C ARG A 174 -10.31 12.33 -11.41
N GLY A 175 -10.38 11.00 -11.40
CA GLY A 175 -9.50 10.12 -12.15
C GLY A 175 -9.33 8.73 -11.54
N VAL A 176 -8.31 8.00 -11.97
CA VAL A 176 -7.99 6.68 -11.43
C VAL A 176 -7.48 6.83 -10.00
N PHE A 177 -8.08 6.08 -9.07
CA PHE A 177 -7.78 6.17 -7.64
C PHE A 177 -7.78 4.79 -6.98
N ASN A 178 -6.66 4.08 -7.05
CA ASN A 178 -6.43 2.88 -6.25
C ASN A 178 -5.56 3.27 -5.06
N MET A 179 -5.97 2.92 -3.85
CA MET A 179 -5.35 3.41 -2.63
C MET A 179 -5.09 2.30 -1.62
N LEU A 180 -3.94 2.37 -0.97
CA LEU A 180 -3.70 1.74 0.32
C LEU A 180 -3.56 2.84 1.38
N LEU A 181 -4.29 2.69 2.48
CA LEU A 181 -4.23 3.58 3.64
C LEU A 181 -4.17 2.76 4.92
N SER A 182 -3.27 3.12 5.82
CA SER A 182 -3.12 2.46 7.11
C SER A 182 -2.89 3.46 8.24
N ASP A 183 -3.41 3.16 9.42
CA ASP A 183 -3.13 3.84 10.69
C ASP A 183 -2.12 3.07 11.56
N GLY A 184 -1.48 2.04 10.99
CA GLY A 184 -0.57 1.13 11.68
C GLY A 184 -1.23 -0.11 12.29
N GLN A 185 -2.55 -0.22 12.24
CA GLN A 185 -3.32 -1.39 12.69
C GLN A 185 -4.22 -1.94 11.59
N PHE A 186 -4.99 -1.07 10.97
CA PHE A 186 -5.84 -1.41 9.83
C PHE A 186 -5.10 -1.16 8.51
N VAL A 187 -5.42 -1.93 7.49
CA VAL A 187 -5.07 -1.63 6.10
C VAL A 187 -6.35 -1.56 5.29
N MET A 188 -6.64 -0.39 4.74
CA MET A 188 -7.72 -0.19 3.78
C MET A 188 -7.18 -0.22 2.36
N ALA A 189 -7.81 -1.01 1.51
CA ALA A 189 -7.55 -1.07 0.07
C ALA A 189 -8.79 -0.60 -0.68
N TYR A 190 -8.74 0.57 -1.33
CA TYR A 190 -9.82 1.09 -2.18
C TYR A 190 -9.45 0.92 -3.65
N CYS A 191 -10.37 0.38 -4.44
CA CYS A 191 -10.16 0.04 -5.84
C CYS A 191 -11.03 0.90 -6.78
N SER A 192 -10.41 1.55 -7.76
CA SER A 192 -11.14 2.14 -8.88
C SER A 192 -10.94 1.39 -10.20
N THR A 193 -9.86 0.62 -10.33
CA THR A 193 -9.55 -0.14 -11.54
C THR A 193 -9.11 -1.57 -11.25
N GLN A 194 -8.05 -1.74 -10.45
CA GLN A 194 -7.46 -3.05 -10.22
C GLN A 194 -6.72 -3.10 -8.88
N LEU A 195 -7.22 -3.93 -7.97
CA LEU A 195 -6.55 -4.43 -6.77
C LEU A 195 -7.01 -5.85 -6.49
N HIS A 196 -6.12 -6.63 -5.91
CA HIS A 196 -6.38 -8.02 -5.52
C HIS A 196 -5.87 -8.23 -4.10
N TRP A 197 -6.43 -9.24 -3.44
CA TRP A 197 -5.96 -9.66 -2.12
C TRP A 197 -6.01 -11.19 -1.99
N VAL A 198 -5.21 -11.70 -1.06
CA VAL A 198 -5.23 -13.09 -0.61
C VAL A 198 -5.03 -13.11 0.90
N THR A 199 -5.78 -13.97 1.60
CA THR A 199 -5.57 -14.25 3.02
C THR A 199 -5.00 -15.65 3.19
N ARG A 200 -3.85 -15.74 3.82
CA ARG A 200 -3.18 -16.97 4.20
C ARG A 200 -3.46 -17.27 5.65
N ARG A 201 -3.84 -18.51 5.95
CA ARG A 201 -4.08 -19.00 7.31
C ARG A 201 -3.20 -20.21 7.55
N ALA A 202 -2.57 -20.30 8.71
CA ALA A 202 -1.75 -21.45 9.04
C ALA A 202 -2.56 -22.75 9.11
N PRO A 203 -2.02 -23.89 8.61
CA PRO A 203 -0.72 -24.00 7.97
C PRO A 203 -0.74 -23.40 6.56
N PHE A 204 0.15 -22.41 6.30
CA PHE A 204 0.23 -21.82 4.97
C PHE A 204 0.77 -22.86 3.98
N GLY A 205 0.27 -22.83 2.76
CA GLY A 205 0.74 -23.66 1.67
C GLY A 205 2.05 -23.20 1.05
N LYS A 206 2.39 -23.84 -0.06
CA LYS A 206 3.46 -23.37 -0.93
C LYS A 206 2.96 -22.20 -1.78
N ALA A 207 3.82 -21.20 -1.97
CA ALA A 207 3.57 -20.09 -2.88
C ALA A 207 4.72 -19.93 -3.88
N LYS A 208 4.38 -19.71 -5.15
CA LYS A 208 5.34 -19.51 -6.24
C LYS A 208 5.12 -18.14 -6.85
N LEU A 209 6.19 -17.32 -6.89
CA LEU A 209 6.16 -16.00 -7.50
C LEU A 209 5.93 -16.09 -9.02
N LEU A 210 5.20 -15.12 -9.56
CA LEU A 210 5.01 -14.94 -11.00
C LEU A 210 6.20 -14.27 -11.67
N ASP A 211 6.86 -13.36 -10.95
CA ASP A 211 7.92 -12.50 -11.47
C ASP A 211 9.34 -13.07 -11.27
N GLN A 212 9.46 -14.16 -10.51
CA GLN A 212 10.72 -14.87 -10.27
C GLN A 212 10.46 -16.38 -10.11
N ASP A 213 11.42 -17.20 -10.47
CA ASP A 213 11.36 -18.65 -10.20
C ASP A 213 11.74 -18.96 -8.75
N ILE A 214 10.97 -18.40 -7.81
CA ILE A 214 11.11 -18.62 -6.37
C ILE A 214 9.81 -19.22 -5.86
N GLU A 215 9.94 -20.35 -5.19
CA GLU A 215 8.89 -21.02 -4.44
C GLU A 215 9.27 -21.03 -2.96
N ILE A 216 8.33 -20.75 -2.09
CA ILE A 216 8.48 -20.86 -0.65
C ILE A 216 7.45 -21.84 -0.08
N ASN A 217 7.87 -22.65 0.87
CA ASN A 217 6.97 -23.44 1.70
C ASN A 217 6.75 -22.70 3.03
N PHE A 218 5.64 -21.98 3.15
CA PHE A 218 5.35 -21.21 4.36
C PHE A 218 5.10 -22.07 5.61
N GLN A 219 4.83 -23.38 5.47
CA GLN A 219 4.63 -24.28 6.62
C GLN A 219 5.84 -24.32 7.56
N GLU A 220 7.03 -24.11 7.00
CA GLU A 220 8.29 -24.14 7.76
C GLU A 220 8.51 -22.86 8.59
N HIS A 221 7.73 -21.78 8.32
CA HIS A 221 7.93 -20.45 8.86
C HIS A 221 6.73 -19.91 9.63
N THR A 222 5.66 -20.73 9.80
CA THR A 222 4.40 -20.28 10.40
C THR A 222 3.99 -21.16 11.58
N GLN A 223 3.26 -20.53 12.52
CA GLN A 223 2.71 -21.24 13.68
C GLN A 223 1.19 -21.35 13.56
N PRO A 224 0.55 -22.30 14.27
CA PRO A 224 -0.89 -22.39 14.31
C PRO A 224 -1.52 -21.07 14.77
N GLY A 225 -2.50 -20.57 14.01
CA GLY A 225 -3.18 -19.31 14.29
C GLY A 225 -2.60 -18.10 13.58
N ASP A 226 -1.48 -18.21 12.87
CA ASP A 226 -0.97 -17.12 12.05
C ASP A 226 -1.91 -16.83 10.87
N ILE A 227 -2.21 -15.54 10.68
CA ILE A 227 -3.08 -15.06 9.61
C ILE A 227 -2.42 -13.84 8.97
N VAL A 228 -2.30 -13.88 7.65
CA VAL A 228 -1.68 -12.80 6.86
C VAL A 228 -2.53 -12.52 5.63
N SER A 229 -2.98 -11.30 5.49
CA SER A 229 -3.56 -10.79 4.24
C SER A 229 -2.52 -9.99 3.47
N VAL A 230 -2.40 -10.27 2.18
CA VAL A 230 -1.57 -9.53 1.23
C VAL A 230 -2.46 -8.91 0.17
N ILE A 231 -2.24 -7.63 -0.11
CA ILE A 231 -2.97 -6.84 -1.10
C ILE A 231 -1.97 -6.40 -2.17
N ALA A 232 -2.31 -6.51 -3.44
CA ALA A 232 -1.45 -6.07 -4.54
C ALA A 232 -2.27 -5.55 -5.74
N THR A 233 -1.66 -4.72 -6.57
CA THR A 233 -2.28 -4.27 -7.83
C THR A 233 -2.60 -5.47 -8.70
N GLN A 234 -1.64 -6.37 -8.87
CA GLN A 234 -1.81 -7.65 -9.57
C GLN A 234 -1.34 -8.80 -8.68
N PRO A 235 -1.91 -10.00 -8.82
CA PRO A 235 -1.42 -11.18 -8.11
C PRO A 235 0.11 -11.30 -8.19
N LEU A 236 0.73 -11.65 -7.07
CA LEU A 236 2.19 -11.87 -6.99
C LEU A 236 2.55 -13.35 -7.18
N THR A 237 1.58 -14.24 -6.97
CA THR A 237 1.76 -15.70 -7.03
C THR A 237 0.77 -16.34 -7.99
N GLY A 238 1.19 -17.41 -8.65
CA GLY A 238 0.39 -18.09 -9.66
C GLY A 238 -0.41 -19.28 -9.15
N ASN A 239 -0.08 -19.79 -7.97
CA ASN A 239 -0.68 -21.00 -7.38
C ASN A 239 -1.57 -20.74 -6.15
N GLU A 240 -1.89 -19.47 -5.89
CA GLU A 240 -2.82 -19.05 -4.84
C GLU A 240 -4.09 -18.43 -5.47
N THR A 241 -5.20 -18.51 -4.76
CA THR A 241 -6.46 -17.88 -5.20
C THR A 241 -6.52 -16.44 -4.70
N TRP A 242 -6.27 -15.51 -5.61
CA TRP A 242 -6.41 -14.09 -5.35
C TRP A 242 -7.83 -13.62 -5.63
N HIS A 243 -8.37 -12.82 -4.73
CA HIS A 243 -9.68 -12.19 -4.88
C HIS A 243 -9.52 -10.79 -5.43
N ARG A 244 -10.30 -10.44 -6.44
CA ARG A 244 -10.33 -9.10 -6.99
C ARG A 244 -11.24 -8.20 -6.16
N ILE A 245 -10.81 -6.95 -5.93
CA ILE A 245 -11.67 -5.89 -5.38
C ILE A 245 -12.39 -5.23 -6.57
N GLU A 246 -13.71 -5.21 -6.52
CA GLU A 246 -14.53 -4.60 -7.56
C GLU A 246 -14.34 -3.06 -7.59
N SER A 247 -14.48 -2.48 -8.79
CA SER A 247 -14.32 -1.03 -8.96
C SER A 247 -15.37 -0.25 -8.15
N GLY A 248 -14.92 0.71 -7.36
CA GLY A 248 -15.74 1.51 -6.45
C GLY A 248 -15.94 0.87 -5.08
N ASN A 249 -15.32 -0.28 -4.83
CA ASN A 249 -15.38 -0.95 -3.53
C ASN A 249 -14.04 -0.83 -2.79
N TYR A 250 -14.09 -1.12 -1.51
CA TYR A 250 -12.90 -1.22 -0.66
C TYR A 250 -12.96 -2.48 0.18
N GLU A 251 -11.79 -2.92 0.61
CA GLU A 251 -11.61 -3.95 1.62
C GLU A 251 -10.84 -3.40 2.80
N LEU A 252 -11.21 -3.82 4.00
CA LEU A 252 -10.57 -3.43 5.25
C LEU A 252 -10.01 -4.67 5.94
N PHE A 253 -8.73 -4.60 6.32
CA PHE A 253 -8.01 -5.69 6.97
C PHE A 253 -7.57 -5.28 8.36
N TYR A 254 -7.72 -6.20 9.32
CA TYR A 254 -7.32 -6.03 10.70
C TYR A 254 -6.89 -7.37 11.30
N LEU A 255 -5.72 -7.44 11.92
CA LEU A 255 -5.13 -8.67 12.48
C LEU A 255 -5.11 -9.83 11.45
N GLY A 256 -4.73 -9.53 10.23
CA GLY A 256 -4.66 -10.50 9.15
C GLY A 256 -5.99 -10.83 8.49
N GLU A 257 -7.11 -10.45 9.09
CA GLU A 257 -8.46 -10.77 8.62
C GLU A 257 -9.05 -9.65 7.77
N ARG A 258 -9.81 -10.04 6.75
CA ARG A 258 -10.74 -9.14 6.07
C ARG A 258 -11.98 -8.95 6.95
N ILE A 259 -12.33 -7.69 7.24
CA ILE A 259 -13.42 -7.33 8.15
C ILE A 259 -14.55 -6.51 7.48
N THR A 260 -14.54 -6.36 6.15
CA THR A 260 -15.61 -5.76 5.32
C THR A 260 -16.52 -6.79 4.71
#